data_2ceee55746703dd1604f7c3cc611a859
#
_entry.id   2ceee55746703dd1604f7c3cc611a859
#
_cell.length_a   1.000
_cell.length_b   1.000
_cell.length_c   1.000
_cell.angle_alpha   90.00
_cell.angle_beta   90.00
_cell.angle_gamma   90.00
#
_symmetry.space_group_name_H-M   'P 1'
#
loop_
_entity.id
_entity.type
_entity.pdbx_description
1 polymer ?
#
loop_
_entity_poly.entity_id
_entity_poly.type
_entity_poly.pdbx_seq_one_letter_code
_entity_poly.pdbx_strand_id
1 'polypeptide(L)'
;SSTSRGLGDVYKRQARDFVRENSCEIAFLDIKMRGMTGLELARQLKDIQGDINIIFVTGYSEYSLDAFRLYASDYLLKPATPDAVRQALGHLRTPVRPALTQKIRFQCFGNFEAFVNNKPLVFKRAKTKELLAYLVDRMGASATMGELIAVIWEDGPDTSSRQSNLRNLIADMKNVLSDAGVGNIILKNRNSIAIDCESVDCDYYDFLRHIPYAVNSYHGEYMMQYSWAEITTAAFPRLG
;
A
#
# COMPACT_ATOMS: atom_id res chain seq x y z
N SER A 1 45.95 7.08 -7.41
CA SER A 1 45.13 6.58 -6.28
C SER A 1 43.90 7.48 -5.99
N SER A 2 43.16 7.81 -7.04
CA SER A 2 42.06 8.83 -6.94
C SER A 2 40.65 8.26 -7.15
N THR A 3 40.47 6.99 -7.44
CA THR A 3 39.17 6.41 -7.89
C THR A 3 38.37 5.70 -6.81
N SER A 4 38.89 5.45 -5.61
CA SER A 4 38.16 4.70 -4.58
C SER A 4 37.43 5.60 -3.55
N ARG A 5 37.68 6.91 -3.54
CA ARG A 5 36.94 7.87 -2.68
C ARG A 5 35.53 8.17 -3.18
N GLY A 6 35.27 8.00 -4.48
CA GLY A 6 34.00 8.47 -5.09
C GLY A 6 32.78 7.66 -4.77
N LEU A 7 32.84 6.34 -4.60
CA LEU A 7 31.64 5.49 -4.49
C LEU A 7 30.93 5.63 -3.13
N GLY A 8 31.69 5.65 -2.02
CA GLY A 8 31.13 5.82 -0.68
C GLY A 8 30.45 7.19 -0.50
N ASP A 9 31.03 8.24 -1.08
CA ASP A 9 30.47 9.59 -1.00
C ASP A 9 29.22 9.77 -1.90
N VAL A 10 29.12 9.02 -2.99
CA VAL A 10 27.95 9.02 -3.88
C VAL A 10 26.73 8.49 -3.16
N TYR A 11 26.80 7.32 -2.51
CA TYR A 11 25.67 6.73 -1.79
C TYR A 11 25.18 7.60 -0.62
N LYS A 12 26.11 8.25 0.08
CA LYS A 12 25.77 9.14 1.19
C LYS A 12 25.11 10.43 0.72
N ARG A 13 25.57 10.96 -0.42
CA ARG A 13 24.92 12.10 -1.07
C ARG A 13 23.50 11.70 -1.49
N GLN A 14 23.34 10.55 -2.12
CA GLN A 14 22.03 10.02 -2.50
C GLN A 14 21.08 9.87 -1.30
N ALA A 15 21.56 9.36 -0.16
CA ALA A 15 20.75 9.25 1.06
C ALA A 15 20.27 10.62 1.57
N ARG A 16 21.16 11.65 1.56
CA ARG A 16 20.79 13.02 1.94
C ARG A 16 19.79 13.65 0.98
N ASP A 17 20.03 13.49 -0.32
CA ASP A 17 19.18 14.04 -1.37
C ASP A 17 17.80 13.36 -1.30
N PHE A 18 17.76 12.05 -1.07
CA PHE A 18 16.53 11.30 -0.86
C PHE A 18 15.72 11.87 0.32
N VAL A 19 16.35 12.09 1.49
CA VAL A 19 15.67 12.62 2.69
C VAL A 19 15.25 14.10 2.51
N ARG A 20 15.92 14.87 1.64
CA ARG A 20 15.48 16.24 1.30
C ARG A 20 14.23 16.26 0.43
N GLU A 21 14.12 15.30 -0.46
CA GLU A 21 13.02 15.24 -1.44
C GLU A 21 11.84 14.40 -0.95
N ASN A 22 12.09 13.49 0.01
CA ASN A 22 11.11 12.55 0.52
C ASN A 22 11.15 12.51 2.05
N SER A 23 10.01 12.38 2.70
CA SER A 23 9.96 12.08 4.13
C SER A 23 10.47 10.66 4.39
N CYS A 24 11.43 10.53 5.30
CA CYS A 24 12.00 9.25 5.71
C CYS A 24 11.77 9.03 7.21
N GLU A 25 11.04 8.00 7.58
CA GLU A 25 10.66 7.76 8.97
C GLU A 25 11.74 7.02 9.76
N ILE A 26 12.46 6.09 9.11
CA ILE A 26 13.49 5.27 9.74
C ILE A 26 14.68 5.13 8.81
N ALA A 27 15.90 5.36 9.31
CA ALA A 27 17.14 5.08 8.62
C ALA A 27 17.96 4.03 9.39
N PHE A 28 18.28 2.92 8.72
CA PHE A 28 19.25 1.92 9.21
C PHE A 28 20.64 2.26 8.68
N LEU A 29 21.59 2.50 9.58
CA LEU A 29 22.93 2.97 9.22
C LEU A 29 24.01 2.06 9.80
N ASP A 30 24.98 1.67 8.97
CA ASP A 30 26.23 1.12 9.50
C ASP A 30 27.16 2.27 9.93
N ILE A 31 27.87 2.08 11.03
CA ILE A 31 28.80 3.10 11.55
C ILE A 31 30.07 3.17 10.71
N LYS A 32 30.66 2.02 10.40
CA LYS A 32 31.87 1.99 9.59
C LYS A 32 31.54 1.87 8.11
N MET A 33 31.50 3.00 7.45
CA MET A 33 31.38 3.10 6.00
C MET A 33 32.60 3.82 5.42
N ARG A 34 33.01 3.47 4.22
CA ARG A 34 34.13 4.15 3.52
C ARG A 34 33.81 5.64 3.33
N GLY A 35 34.76 6.52 3.66
CA GLY A 35 34.60 7.97 3.62
C GLY A 35 33.99 8.52 4.89
N MET A 36 32.79 9.07 4.86
CA MET A 36 32.03 9.57 6.01
C MET A 36 31.56 8.41 6.91
N THR A 37 31.58 8.58 8.23
CA THR A 37 31.03 7.58 9.16
C THR A 37 29.51 7.60 9.19
N GLY A 38 28.87 6.50 9.64
CA GLY A 38 27.41 6.47 9.84
C GLY A 38 26.93 7.49 10.87
N LEU A 39 27.76 7.81 11.87
CA LEU A 39 27.46 8.84 12.87
C LEU A 39 27.39 10.24 12.24
N GLU A 40 28.30 10.56 11.33
CA GLU A 40 28.28 11.83 10.60
C GLU A 40 27.06 11.92 9.66
N LEU A 41 26.76 10.82 8.97
CA LEU A 41 25.57 10.75 8.13
C LEU A 41 24.29 10.92 8.95
N ALA A 42 24.18 10.25 10.12
CA ALA A 42 23.04 10.38 11.03
C ALA A 42 22.80 11.82 11.47
N ARG A 43 23.88 12.58 11.79
CA ARG A 43 23.76 14.02 12.10
C ARG A 43 23.16 14.79 10.94
N GLN A 44 23.70 14.60 9.74
CA GLN A 44 23.24 15.31 8.55
C GLN A 44 21.79 14.98 8.20
N LEU A 45 21.38 13.72 8.38
CA LEU A 45 19.97 13.33 8.17
C LEU A 45 19.04 13.98 9.20
N LYS A 46 19.46 14.05 10.47
CA LYS A 46 18.71 14.76 11.52
C LYS A 46 18.68 16.28 11.33
N ASP A 47 19.73 16.88 10.76
CA ASP A 47 19.73 18.30 10.40
C ASP A 47 18.73 18.61 9.26
N ILE A 48 18.53 17.65 8.34
CA ILE A 48 17.56 17.77 7.24
C ILE A 48 16.14 17.48 7.74
N GLN A 49 15.96 16.41 8.53
CA GLN A 49 14.68 15.96 9.05
C GLN A 49 14.85 15.54 10.53
N GLY A 50 14.51 16.44 11.45
CA GLY A 50 14.77 16.29 12.88
C GLY A 50 14.05 15.12 13.55
N ASP A 51 12.92 14.70 13.00
CA ASP A 51 12.07 13.62 13.48
C ASP A 51 12.42 12.23 12.93
N ILE A 52 13.44 12.12 12.06
CA ILE A 52 13.90 10.82 11.54
C ILE A 52 14.42 9.91 12.65
N ASN A 53 13.92 8.68 12.68
CA ASN A 53 14.44 7.65 13.57
C ASN A 53 15.73 7.04 13.00
N ILE A 54 16.79 7.01 13.79
CA ILE A 54 18.05 6.37 13.39
C ILE A 54 18.21 5.07 14.17
N ILE A 55 18.44 3.97 13.48
CA ILE A 55 18.84 2.68 14.06
C ILE A 55 20.21 2.32 13.48
N PHE A 56 21.22 2.20 14.35
CA PHE A 56 22.52 1.74 13.91
C PHE A 56 22.58 0.21 13.84
N VAL A 57 23.14 -0.34 12.74
CA VAL A 57 23.36 -1.78 12.56
C VAL A 57 24.83 -1.98 12.21
N THR A 58 25.64 -2.39 13.19
CA THR A 58 27.11 -2.41 13.04
C THR A 58 27.75 -3.60 13.73
N GLY A 59 28.96 -3.96 13.34
CA GLY A 59 29.77 -4.99 14.00
C GLY A 59 30.59 -4.47 15.18
N TYR A 60 30.44 -3.21 15.59
CA TYR A 60 31.29 -2.55 16.58
C TYR A 60 30.46 -2.05 17.75
N SER A 61 30.77 -2.52 18.97
CA SER A 61 30.03 -2.16 20.20
C SER A 61 30.49 -0.83 20.81
N GLU A 62 31.70 -0.39 20.51
CA GLU A 62 32.35 0.78 21.12
C GLU A 62 31.68 2.14 20.80
N TYR A 63 30.86 2.20 19.74
CA TYR A 63 30.19 3.44 19.31
C TYR A 63 28.78 3.63 19.89
N SER A 64 28.35 2.77 20.82
CA SER A 64 27.01 2.83 21.40
C SER A 64 26.74 4.14 22.16
N LEU A 65 27.72 4.69 22.86
CA LEU A 65 27.62 5.99 23.53
C LEU A 65 27.48 7.15 22.55
N ASP A 66 28.19 7.11 21.42
CA ASP A 66 28.07 8.16 20.40
C ASP A 66 26.73 8.11 19.69
N ALA A 67 26.19 6.91 19.43
CA ALA A 67 24.85 6.71 18.93
C ALA A 67 23.79 7.26 19.91
N PHE A 68 23.96 7.02 21.21
CA PHE A 68 23.08 7.58 22.25
C PHE A 68 23.09 9.11 22.27
N ARG A 69 24.26 9.75 22.15
CA ARG A 69 24.40 11.21 22.07
C ARG A 69 23.72 11.82 20.84
N LEU A 70 23.57 11.05 19.77
CA LEU A 70 22.82 11.43 18.56
C LEU A 70 21.33 11.17 18.66
N TYR A 71 20.86 10.74 19.85
CA TYR A 71 19.46 10.38 20.02
C TYR A 71 19.01 9.32 19.01
N ALA A 72 19.85 8.31 18.72
CA ALA A 72 19.44 7.15 17.96
C ALA A 72 18.29 6.43 18.66
N SER A 73 17.40 5.85 17.88
CA SER A 73 16.26 5.09 18.42
C SER A 73 16.72 3.75 18.96
N ASP A 74 17.68 3.10 18.29
CA ASP A 74 18.29 1.85 18.73
C ASP A 74 19.67 1.59 18.12
N TYR A 75 20.33 0.52 18.64
CA TYR A 75 21.67 0.12 18.26
C TYR A 75 21.75 -1.41 18.19
N LEU A 76 21.91 -1.95 17.00
CA LEU A 76 21.95 -3.39 16.74
C LEU A 76 23.35 -3.86 16.39
N LEU A 77 23.80 -4.93 17.03
CA LEU A 77 25.05 -5.59 16.65
C LEU A 77 24.79 -6.60 15.52
N LYS A 78 25.70 -6.63 14.54
CA LYS A 78 25.68 -7.66 13.47
C LYS A 78 26.18 -9.02 14.04
N PRO A 79 25.52 -10.12 13.69
CA PRO A 79 24.37 -10.25 12.79
C PRO A 79 23.05 -9.84 13.46
N ALA A 80 22.31 -8.91 12.84
CA ALA A 80 21.00 -8.51 13.33
C ALA A 80 19.96 -9.60 13.05
N THR A 81 19.31 -10.09 14.11
CA THR A 81 18.23 -11.07 13.97
C THR A 81 16.90 -10.39 13.68
N PRO A 82 15.90 -11.07 13.07
CA PRO A 82 14.57 -10.52 12.87
C PRO A 82 13.91 -10.05 14.17
N ASP A 83 14.14 -10.77 15.28
CA ASP A 83 13.60 -10.40 16.60
C ASP A 83 14.24 -9.12 17.14
N ALA A 84 15.57 -8.98 17.01
CA ALA A 84 16.26 -7.75 17.41
C ALA A 84 15.78 -6.54 16.58
N VAL A 85 15.54 -6.71 15.30
CA VAL A 85 14.96 -5.65 14.45
C VAL A 85 13.54 -5.30 14.90
N ARG A 86 12.68 -6.29 15.17
CA ARG A 86 11.31 -6.04 15.70
C ARG A 86 11.35 -5.27 17.03
N GLN A 87 12.25 -5.64 17.92
CA GLN A 87 12.43 -4.97 19.20
C GLN A 87 12.89 -3.52 19.00
N ALA A 88 13.87 -3.28 18.14
CA ALA A 88 14.35 -1.94 17.81
C ALA A 88 13.23 -1.05 17.21
N LEU A 89 12.34 -1.62 16.39
CA LEU A 89 11.15 -0.92 15.90
C LEU A 89 10.15 -0.56 17.01
N GLY A 90 10.16 -1.27 18.12
CA GLY A 90 9.40 -0.92 19.32
C GLY A 90 9.99 0.24 20.15
N HIS A 91 11.25 0.60 19.91
CA HIS A 91 11.98 1.65 20.63
C HIS A 91 12.07 2.98 19.86
N LEU A 92 11.31 3.15 18.78
CA LEU A 92 11.35 4.37 17.98
C LEU A 92 10.99 5.59 18.82
N ARG A 93 11.83 6.62 18.76
CA ARG A 93 11.65 7.86 19.55
C ARG A 93 10.56 8.75 18.97
N THR A 94 10.49 8.82 17.66
CA THR A 94 9.41 9.48 16.94
C THR A 94 8.45 8.39 16.47
N PRO A 95 7.16 8.48 16.84
CA PRO A 95 6.19 7.55 16.31
C PRO A 95 6.31 7.55 14.80
N VAL A 96 6.65 6.40 14.23
CA VAL A 96 6.44 6.19 12.80
C VAL A 96 4.93 6.36 12.62
N ARG A 97 4.56 7.41 11.92
CA ARG A 97 3.23 7.40 11.35
C ARG A 97 3.20 6.10 10.58
N PRO A 98 2.29 5.14 10.89
CA PRO A 98 2.10 4.06 9.95
C PRO A 98 2.01 4.80 8.63
N ALA A 99 2.91 4.49 7.67
CA ALA A 99 2.73 5.01 6.33
C ALA A 99 1.23 4.88 6.17
N LEU A 100 0.55 6.01 6.04
CA LEU A 100 -0.84 5.96 5.68
C LEU A 100 -0.75 5.26 4.33
N THR A 101 -0.71 3.95 4.37
CA THR A 101 -1.24 3.14 3.29
C THR A 101 -2.62 3.70 3.26
N GLN A 102 -2.80 4.63 2.34
CA GLN A 102 -4.08 5.28 2.17
C GLN A 102 -4.99 4.11 1.94
N LYS A 103 -5.61 3.62 3.03
CA LYS A 103 -6.47 2.47 2.92
C LYS A 103 -7.67 2.95 2.16
N ILE A 104 -7.87 2.31 1.04
CA ILE A 104 -9.12 2.47 0.32
C ILE A 104 -10.18 1.71 1.09
N ARG A 105 -11.30 2.36 1.32
CA ARG A 105 -12.48 1.75 1.91
C ARG A 105 -13.55 1.60 0.83
N PHE A 106 -14.05 0.39 0.69
CA PHE A 106 -15.19 0.07 -0.17
C PHE A 106 -16.46 -0.03 0.66
N GLN A 107 -17.49 0.64 0.19
CA GLN A 107 -18.86 0.48 0.63
C GLN A 107 -19.57 -0.33 -0.43
N CYS A 108 -20.04 -1.52 -0.07
CA CYS A 108 -20.74 -2.45 -0.95
C CYS A 108 -22.23 -2.54 -0.59
N PHE A 109 -22.61 -2.21 0.65
CA PHE A 109 -24.00 -2.21 1.08
C PHE A 109 -24.71 -0.94 0.59
N GLY A 110 -25.88 -1.12 -0.02
CA GLY A 110 -26.54 -0.11 -0.83
C GLY A 110 -25.85 0.04 -2.19
N ASN A 111 -25.44 1.24 -2.52
CA ASN A 111 -24.67 1.52 -3.73
C ASN A 111 -23.16 1.36 -3.49
N PHE A 112 -22.44 0.81 -4.47
CA PHE A 112 -20.99 0.72 -4.40
C PHE A 112 -20.35 2.10 -4.43
N GLU A 113 -19.51 2.37 -3.43
CA GLU A 113 -18.67 3.57 -3.35
C GLU A 113 -17.25 3.20 -2.87
N ALA A 114 -16.27 3.98 -3.35
CA ALA A 114 -14.88 3.85 -2.94
C ALA A 114 -14.39 5.15 -2.30
N PHE A 115 -13.72 5.07 -1.15
CA PHE A 115 -13.25 6.22 -0.39
C PHE A 115 -11.77 6.07 -0.07
N VAL A 116 -11.03 7.16 -0.21
CA VAL A 116 -9.66 7.30 0.29
C VAL A 116 -9.61 8.49 1.24
N ASN A 117 -9.14 8.28 2.47
CA ASN A 117 -9.16 9.31 3.52
C ASN A 117 -10.56 9.91 3.75
N ASN A 118 -11.61 9.07 3.74
CA ASN A 118 -13.04 9.46 3.83
C ASN A 118 -13.55 10.38 2.70
N LYS A 119 -12.78 10.57 1.64
CA LYS A 119 -13.22 11.30 0.45
C LYS A 119 -13.61 10.29 -0.64
N PRO A 120 -14.78 10.43 -1.28
CA PRO A 120 -15.18 9.54 -2.35
C PRO A 120 -14.23 9.68 -3.55
N LEU A 121 -13.88 8.54 -4.15
CA LEU A 121 -13.15 8.53 -5.43
C LEU A 121 -14.12 8.88 -6.55
N VAL A 122 -13.67 9.79 -7.41
CA VAL A 122 -14.46 10.21 -8.57
C VAL A 122 -13.97 9.48 -9.81
N PHE A 123 -14.87 8.72 -10.43
CA PHE A 123 -14.64 8.03 -11.69
C PHE A 123 -15.29 8.80 -12.83
N LYS A 124 -14.52 9.15 -13.85
CA LYS A 124 -15.05 9.86 -15.04
C LYS A 124 -16.03 9.01 -15.85
N ARG A 125 -15.90 7.67 -15.76
CA ARG A 125 -16.72 6.71 -16.48
C ARG A 125 -17.39 5.75 -15.52
N ALA A 126 -18.70 5.60 -15.62
CA ALA A 126 -19.46 4.65 -14.79
C ALA A 126 -18.92 3.21 -14.94
N LYS A 127 -18.54 2.80 -16.14
CA LYS A 127 -17.97 1.47 -16.41
C LYS A 127 -16.59 1.25 -15.75
N THR A 128 -15.82 2.29 -15.48
CA THR A 128 -14.58 2.16 -14.69
C THR A 128 -14.90 1.85 -13.23
N LYS A 129 -15.91 2.51 -12.65
CA LYS A 129 -16.38 2.25 -11.28
C LYS A 129 -16.98 0.86 -11.17
N GLU A 130 -17.77 0.42 -12.15
CA GLU A 130 -18.36 -0.91 -12.23
C GLU A 130 -17.29 -2.01 -12.30
N LEU A 131 -16.23 -1.80 -13.11
CA LEU A 131 -15.09 -2.71 -13.18
C LEU A 131 -14.42 -2.89 -11.81
N LEU A 132 -14.21 -1.79 -11.06
CA LEU A 132 -13.65 -1.86 -9.72
C LEU A 132 -14.59 -2.60 -8.76
N ALA A 133 -15.90 -2.31 -8.82
CA ALA A 133 -16.90 -2.97 -8.00
C ALA A 133 -16.93 -4.49 -8.22
N TYR A 134 -16.87 -4.92 -9.48
CA TYR A 134 -16.83 -6.35 -9.81
C TYR A 134 -15.56 -7.03 -9.27
N LEU A 135 -14.39 -6.38 -9.35
CA LEU A 135 -13.16 -6.93 -8.79
C LEU A 135 -13.22 -7.01 -7.24
N VAL A 136 -13.91 -6.08 -6.59
CA VAL A 136 -14.16 -6.13 -5.15
C VAL A 136 -15.09 -7.31 -4.81
N ASP A 137 -16.18 -7.49 -5.57
CA ASP A 137 -17.11 -8.63 -5.43
C ASP A 137 -16.39 -9.98 -5.51
N ARG A 138 -15.36 -10.09 -6.34
CA ARG A 138 -14.55 -11.31 -6.54
C ARG A 138 -13.64 -11.68 -5.36
N MET A 139 -13.52 -10.86 -4.34
CA MET A 139 -12.77 -11.13 -3.09
C MET A 139 -11.35 -11.66 -3.34
N GLY A 140 -10.59 -11.02 -4.21
CA GLY A 140 -9.21 -11.41 -4.56
C GLY A 140 -9.11 -12.52 -5.60
N ALA A 141 -10.22 -13.16 -5.99
CA ALA A 141 -10.20 -14.09 -7.11
C ALA A 141 -9.91 -13.34 -8.42
N SER A 142 -8.96 -13.87 -9.20
CA SER A 142 -8.58 -13.27 -10.48
C SER A 142 -9.72 -13.34 -11.49
N ALA A 143 -9.99 -12.22 -12.16
CA ALA A 143 -10.91 -12.16 -13.30
C ALA A 143 -10.12 -12.08 -14.61
N THR A 144 -10.46 -12.92 -15.58
CA THR A 144 -9.87 -12.90 -16.91
C THR A 144 -10.47 -11.77 -17.79
N MET A 145 -9.77 -11.40 -18.85
CA MET A 145 -10.30 -10.37 -19.79
C MET A 145 -11.65 -10.77 -20.40
N GLY A 146 -11.85 -12.06 -20.67
CA GLY A 146 -13.13 -12.57 -21.21
C GLY A 146 -14.27 -12.44 -20.19
N GLU A 147 -14.05 -12.83 -18.93
CA GLU A 147 -15.02 -12.66 -17.85
C GLU A 147 -15.40 -11.20 -17.63
N LEU A 148 -14.41 -10.30 -17.61
CA LEU A 148 -14.66 -8.88 -17.45
C LEU A 148 -15.48 -8.29 -18.60
N ILE A 149 -15.22 -8.71 -19.84
CA ILE A 149 -16.01 -8.28 -21.00
C ILE A 149 -17.46 -8.77 -20.86
N ALA A 150 -17.64 -10.04 -20.48
CA ALA A 150 -18.98 -10.62 -20.34
C ALA A 150 -19.82 -9.91 -19.27
N VAL A 151 -19.22 -9.52 -18.16
CA VAL A 151 -19.92 -8.83 -17.06
C VAL A 151 -20.18 -7.36 -17.37
N ILE A 152 -19.18 -6.63 -17.88
CA ILE A 152 -19.30 -5.18 -18.11
C ILE A 152 -20.20 -4.87 -19.33
N TRP A 153 -20.28 -5.79 -20.29
CA TRP A 153 -21.15 -5.68 -21.47
C TRP A 153 -22.00 -6.93 -21.63
N GLU A 154 -23.05 -7.05 -20.84
CA GLU A 154 -23.94 -8.22 -20.70
C GLU A 154 -24.43 -8.83 -22.02
N ASP A 155 -24.52 -8.04 -23.10
CA ASP A 155 -25.04 -8.50 -24.39
C ASP A 155 -24.02 -8.39 -25.53
N GLY A 156 -23.81 -9.51 -26.22
CA GLY A 156 -23.15 -9.60 -27.53
C GLY A 156 -21.72 -10.16 -27.50
N PRO A 157 -21.19 -10.54 -28.66
CA PRO A 157 -19.94 -11.25 -28.83
C PRO A 157 -18.73 -10.40 -28.38
N ASP A 158 -17.70 -11.08 -27.89
CA ASP A 158 -16.40 -10.46 -27.62
C ASP A 158 -15.79 -9.96 -28.94
N THR A 159 -15.76 -8.64 -29.10
CA THR A 159 -15.19 -7.99 -30.28
C THR A 159 -13.85 -7.35 -29.92
N SER A 160 -12.98 -7.17 -30.93
CA SER A 160 -11.71 -6.45 -30.76
C SER A 160 -11.91 -5.03 -30.16
N SER A 161 -13.05 -4.40 -30.45
CA SER A 161 -13.45 -3.11 -29.89
C SER A 161 -13.69 -3.21 -28.39
N ARG A 162 -14.37 -4.24 -27.89
CA ARG A 162 -14.61 -4.45 -26.44
C ARG A 162 -13.31 -4.73 -25.70
N GLN A 163 -12.41 -5.51 -26.27
CA GLN A 163 -11.08 -5.74 -25.68
C GLN A 163 -10.29 -4.44 -25.56
N SER A 164 -10.30 -3.59 -26.60
CA SER A 164 -9.66 -2.28 -26.54
C SER A 164 -10.30 -1.37 -25.51
N ASN A 165 -11.64 -1.32 -25.46
CA ASN A 165 -12.36 -0.55 -24.46
C ASN A 165 -12.07 -1.02 -23.03
N LEU A 166 -12.02 -2.35 -22.78
CA LEU A 166 -11.67 -2.89 -21.46
C LEU A 166 -10.26 -2.48 -21.03
N ARG A 167 -9.27 -2.53 -21.94
CA ARG A 167 -7.91 -2.07 -21.64
C ARG A 167 -7.90 -0.59 -21.22
N ASN A 168 -8.71 0.24 -21.89
CA ASN A 168 -8.86 1.65 -21.54
C ASN A 168 -9.53 1.83 -20.15
N LEU A 169 -10.55 1.03 -19.82
CA LEU A 169 -11.18 1.06 -18.49
C LEU A 169 -10.20 0.63 -17.39
N ILE A 170 -9.40 -0.42 -17.63
CA ILE A 170 -8.36 -0.87 -16.70
C ILE A 170 -7.29 0.20 -16.49
N ALA A 171 -6.86 0.87 -17.56
CA ALA A 171 -5.89 1.96 -17.48
C ALA A 171 -6.47 3.15 -16.70
N ASP A 172 -7.71 3.55 -16.98
CA ASP A 172 -8.42 4.62 -16.28
C ASP A 172 -8.57 4.31 -14.78
N MET A 173 -9.01 3.09 -14.44
CA MET A 173 -9.10 2.62 -13.04
C MET A 173 -7.75 2.71 -12.32
N LYS A 174 -6.68 2.22 -12.95
CA LYS A 174 -5.33 2.26 -12.38
C LYS A 174 -4.84 3.69 -12.16
N ASN A 175 -5.10 4.59 -13.09
CA ASN A 175 -4.73 6.00 -12.95
C ASN A 175 -5.48 6.64 -11.77
N VAL A 176 -6.79 6.45 -11.66
CA VAL A 176 -7.60 6.97 -10.54
C VAL A 176 -7.07 6.46 -9.19
N LEU A 177 -6.76 5.16 -9.09
CA LEU A 177 -6.23 4.56 -7.86
C LEU A 177 -4.80 5.04 -7.56
N SER A 178 -3.95 5.19 -8.57
CA SER A 178 -2.58 5.70 -8.41
C SER A 178 -2.55 7.16 -7.99
N ASP A 179 -3.38 8.00 -8.62
CA ASP A 179 -3.51 9.42 -8.28
C ASP A 179 -4.01 9.61 -6.84
N ALA A 180 -4.82 8.66 -6.35
CA ALA A 180 -5.28 8.60 -4.97
C ALA A 180 -4.27 7.95 -4.00
N GLY A 181 -3.10 7.48 -4.46
CA GLY A 181 -2.07 6.84 -3.65
C GLY A 181 -2.36 5.40 -3.22
N VAL A 182 -3.32 4.73 -3.86
CA VAL A 182 -3.76 3.36 -3.54
C VAL A 182 -3.65 2.39 -4.71
N GLY A 183 -2.82 2.69 -5.70
CA GLY A 183 -2.65 1.87 -6.91
C GLY A 183 -2.08 0.47 -6.68
N ASN A 184 -1.44 0.23 -5.55
CA ASN A 184 -0.86 -1.04 -5.14
C ASN A 184 -1.89 -2.14 -4.86
N ILE A 185 -3.17 -1.81 -4.68
CA ILE A 185 -4.24 -2.79 -4.44
C ILE A 185 -4.56 -3.66 -5.67
N ILE A 186 -4.12 -3.25 -6.86
CA ILE A 186 -4.40 -3.97 -8.10
C ILE A 186 -3.30 -4.97 -8.40
N LEU A 187 -3.65 -6.25 -8.31
CA LEU A 187 -2.79 -7.37 -8.69
C LEU A 187 -3.04 -7.72 -10.16
N LYS A 188 -2.03 -7.56 -11.01
CA LYS A 188 -2.13 -7.83 -12.44
C LYS A 188 -1.22 -8.98 -12.85
N ASN A 189 -1.81 -10.01 -13.44
CA ASN A 189 -1.12 -11.08 -14.14
C ASN A 189 -1.21 -10.88 -15.67
N ARG A 190 -0.61 -11.82 -16.45
CA ARG A 190 -0.54 -11.70 -17.93
C ARG A 190 -1.91 -11.53 -18.58
N ASN A 191 -2.95 -12.23 -18.11
CA ASN A 191 -4.29 -12.24 -18.70
C ASN A 191 -5.42 -12.12 -17.68
N SER A 192 -5.13 -11.71 -16.47
CA SER A 192 -6.10 -11.57 -15.40
C SER A 192 -5.74 -10.41 -14.47
N ILE A 193 -6.74 -9.95 -13.72
CA ILE A 193 -6.61 -8.87 -12.75
C ILE A 193 -7.40 -9.24 -11.48
N ALA A 194 -6.90 -8.82 -10.34
CA ALA A 194 -7.56 -9.04 -9.04
C ALA A 194 -7.31 -7.84 -8.12
N ILE A 195 -7.98 -7.82 -6.96
CA ILE A 195 -7.73 -6.89 -5.85
C ILE A 195 -6.99 -7.63 -4.74
N ASP A 196 -6.04 -6.95 -4.12
CA ASP A 196 -5.44 -7.37 -2.86
C ASP A 196 -6.39 -7.07 -1.70
N CYS A 197 -7.11 -8.09 -1.24
CA CYS A 197 -8.09 -7.96 -0.17
C CYS A 197 -7.51 -7.61 1.20
N GLU A 198 -6.22 -7.88 1.43
CA GLU A 198 -5.56 -7.58 2.71
C GLU A 198 -5.21 -6.08 2.82
N SER A 199 -5.09 -5.40 1.69
CA SER A 199 -4.73 -3.98 1.61
C SER A 199 -5.93 -3.03 1.57
N VAL A 200 -7.17 -3.53 1.75
CA VAL A 200 -8.40 -2.75 1.63
C VAL A 200 -9.32 -2.95 2.83
N ASP A 201 -10.11 -1.95 3.16
CA ASP A 201 -11.23 -2.07 4.10
C ASP A 201 -12.53 -2.21 3.29
N CYS A 202 -13.39 -3.19 3.61
CA CYS A 202 -14.60 -3.46 2.84
C CYS A 202 -15.69 -4.02 3.75
N ASP A 203 -16.86 -3.36 3.79
CA ASP A 203 -18.01 -3.77 4.59
C ASP A 203 -18.52 -5.18 4.23
N TYR A 204 -18.47 -5.56 2.96
CA TYR A 204 -18.81 -6.90 2.49
C TYR A 204 -17.85 -7.97 3.02
N TYR A 205 -16.54 -7.70 3.03
CA TYR A 205 -15.55 -8.65 3.55
C TYR A 205 -15.70 -8.82 5.06
N ASP A 206 -15.96 -7.72 5.77
CA ASP A 206 -16.20 -7.73 7.20
C ASP A 206 -17.51 -8.45 7.57
N PHE A 207 -18.53 -8.31 6.75
CA PHE A 207 -19.78 -9.06 6.88
C PHE A 207 -19.56 -10.58 6.79
N LEU A 208 -18.78 -11.04 5.81
CA LEU A 208 -18.46 -12.46 5.66
C LEU A 208 -17.59 -12.99 6.81
N ARG A 209 -16.81 -12.12 7.44
CA ARG A 209 -16.04 -12.42 8.67
C ARG A 209 -16.88 -12.33 9.94
N HIS A 210 -18.18 -12.07 9.83
CA HIS A 210 -19.11 -11.89 10.95
C HIS A 210 -18.73 -10.75 11.91
N ILE A 211 -18.09 -9.69 11.40
CA ILE A 211 -17.79 -8.51 12.21
C ILE A 211 -19.10 -7.78 12.59
N PRO A 212 -19.38 -7.56 13.88
CA PRO A 212 -20.71 -7.10 14.33
C PRO A 212 -21.23 -5.83 13.67
N TYR A 213 -20.36 -4.83 13.45
CA TYR A 213 -20.80 -3.58 12.81
C TYR A 213 -21.24 -3.82 11.36
N ALA A 214 -20.55 -4.68 10.62
CA ALA A 214 -20.86 -4.95 9.22
C ALA A 214 -22.15 -5.79 9.11
N VAL A 215 -22.35 -6.76 10.02
CA VAL A 215 -23.59 -7.54 10.10
C VAL A 215 -24.77 -6.62 10.40
N ASN A 216 -24.63 -5.67 11.34
CA ASN A 216 -25.68 -4.74 11.71
C ASN A 216 -25.97 -3.68 10.63
N SER A 217 -25.02 -3.38 9.76
CA SER A 217 -25.19 -2.39 8.67
C SER A 217 -25.78 -2.99 7.39
N TYR A 218 -25.86 -4.30 7.28
CA TYR A 218 -26.49 -4.96 6.14
C TYR A 218 -28.01 -5.01 6.27
N HIS A 219 -28.72 -4.37 5.35
CA HIS A 219 -30.18 -4.28 5.32
C HIS A 219 -30.81 -4.97 4.09
N GLY A 220 -30.07 -5.88 3.47
CA GLY A 220 -30.55 -6.59 2.28
C GLY A 220 -30.15 -5.95 0.96
N GLU A 221 -29.40 -4.85 0.99
CA GLU A 221 -28.98 -4.10 -0.19
C GLU A 221 -27.48 -4.27 -0.44
N TYR A 222 -27.12 -4.72 -1.64
CA TYR A 222 -25.71 -4.95 -2.04
C TYR A 222 -25.52 -4.49 -3.47
N MET A 223 -24.63 -3.52 -3.68
CA MET A 223 -24.22 -2.98 -5.01
C MET A 223 -25.39 -2.81 -5.99
N MET A 224 -26.50 -2.24 -5.52
CA MET A 224 -27.82 -2.19 -6.20
C MET A 224 -27.78 -1.59 -7.61
N GLN A 225 -26.75 -0.82 -7.95
CA GLN A 225 -26.58 -0.23 -9.27
C GLN A 225 -26.12 -1.22 -10.35
N TYR A 226 -25.82 -2.48 -9.98
CA TYR A 226 -25.28 -3.48 -10.90
C TYR A 226 -26.12 -4.76 -10.90
N SER A 227 -26.61 -5.17 -12.07
CA SER A 227 -27.43 -6.37 -12.26
C SER A 227 -26.72 -7.66 -11.86
N TRP A 228 -25.42 -7.78 -12.14
CA TRP A 228 -24.63 -8.96 -11.79
C TRP A 228 -24.50 -9.17 -10.27
N ALA A 229 -24.67 -8.14 -9.45
CA ALA A 229 -24.57 -8.24 -8.00
C ALA A 229 -25.74 -9.03 -7.36
N GLU A 230 -26.86 -9.22 -8.06
CA GLU A 230 -27.98 -10.02 -7.61
C GLU A 230 -27.57 -11.49 -7.36
N ILE A 231 -26.63 -12.01 -8.16
CA ILE A 231 -26.11 -13.38 -8.01
C ILE A 231 -25.38 -13.52 -6.67
N THR A 232 -24.54 -12.55 -6.32
CA THR A 232 -23.81 -12.53 -5.04
C THR A 232 -24.77 -12.36 -3.87
N THR A 233 -25.74 -11.47 -4.00
CA THR A 233 -26.77 -11.24 -2.96
C THR A 233 -27.57 -12.50 -2.66
N ALA A 234 -27.92 -13.27 -3.67
CA ALA A 234 -28.65 -14.54 -3.52
C ALA A 234 -27.86 -15.61 -2.73
N ALA A 235 -26.52 -15.50 -2.71
CA ALA A 235 -25.63 -16.42 -1.99
C ALA A 235 -25.35 -15.99 -0.54
N PHE A 236 -25.84 -14.80 -0.11
CA PHE A 236 -25.61 -14.35 1.26
C PHE A 236 -26.29 -15.26 2.30
N PRO A 237 -25.62 -15.53 3.44
CA PRO A 237 -26.25 -16.26 4.52
C PRO A 237 -27.50 -15.51 4.99
N ARG A 238 -28.63 -16.21 5.07
CA ARG A 238 -29.83 -15.66 5.67
C ARG A 238 -29.54 -15.44 7.15
N LEU A 239 -29.43 -14.19 7.55
CA LEU A 239 -29.35 -13.82 8.96
C LEU A 239 -30.74 -14.13 9.55
N GLY A 240 -30.82 -15.21 10.35
CA GLY A 240 -32.01 -15.64 11.06
C GLY A 240 -32.30 -14.73 12.26
#